data_9d84b7c2fe348e1210e9d466ab0f570c
#
_entry.id   9d84b7c2fe348e1210e9d466ab0f570c
#
_cell.length_a   1.000
_cell.length_b   1.000
_cell.length_c   1.000
_cell.angle_alpha   90.00
_cell.angle_beta   90.00
_cell.angle_gamma   90.00
#
_symmetry.space_group_name_H-M   'P 1'
#
loop_
_entity.id
_entity.type
_entity.pdbx_description
1 polymer ?
#
loop_
_entity_poly.entity_id
_entity_poly.type
_entity_poly.pdbx_seq_one_letter_code
_entity_poly.pdbx_strand_id
1 'polypeptide(L)'
;YGLHSARQCLPPAVNKVRLFLETVRFEHTVFALPFAYLGMILAANWPPVAAGPVAWPTAAQVIWITVAMAAARTLGFAVNRYADRTYDARNPRTAGRPIPSGRMRPRTALIYAAVALVILIVAAAQINTLTLLLAPGAVALLVGYSYTKRITWLSHWVLGATDGLAPAGAWVAVRGSIDAPAWLLWLAVTEWIAGFDLIYACQDTDFDRAERLHSVPARFGNAAALRLARLNHSLTVATLAVLGIMLALGWAYWAGLVAVAGLLI
;
A
#
# COMPACT_ATOMS: atom_id res chain seq x y z
N TYR A 1 40.12 13.31 -43.82
CA TYR A 1 39.02 12.34 -44.00
C TYR A 1 39.14 11.28 -42.95
N GLY A 2 38.48 11.42 -41.82
CA GLY A 2 38.41 10.44 -40.75
C GLY A 2 36.95 10.32 -40.31
N LEU A 3 36.29 9.29 -40.82
CA LEU A 3 34.96 8.88 -40.37
C LEU A 3 35.12 8.21 -38.99
N HIS A 4 34.92 8.98 -37.91
CA HIS A 4 34.73 8.41 -36.59
C HIS A 4 33.30 7.83 -36.53
N SER A 5 33.23 6.52 -36.75
CA SER A 5 32.10 5.69 -36.50
C SER A 5 31.73 5.84 -35.00
N ALA A 6 30.69 6.62 -34.72
CA ALA A 6 30.05 6.62 -33.42
C ALA A 6 29.46 5.22 -33.19
N ARG A 7 30.21 4.34 -32.50
CA ARG A 7 29.66 3.13 -31.92
C ARG A 7 28.57 3.58 -30.94
N GLN A 8 27.32 3.47 -31.35
CA GLN A 8 26.19 3.52 -30.41
C GLN A 8 26.44 2.45 -29.37
N CYS A 9 26.83 2.86 -28.17
CA CYS A 9 26.86 1.97 -27.00
C CYS A 9 25.45 1.45 -26.82
N LEU A 10 25.22 0.19 -27.18
CA LEU A 10 24.00 -0.52 -26.84
C LEU A 10 23.86 -0.44 -25.30
N PRO A 11 22.71 -0.02 -24.78
CA PRO A 11 22.52 0.01 -23.34
C PRO A 11 22.74 -1.40 -22.79
N PRO A 12 23.39 -1.55 -21.61
CA PRO A 12 23.66 -2.85 -21.03
C PRO A 12 22.34 -3.64 -20.93
N ALA A 13 22.39 -4.94 -21.23
CA ALA A 13 21.22 -5.82 -21.22
C ALA A 13 20.46 -5.61 -19.91
N VAL A 14 19.29 -5.01 -20.01
CA VAL A 14 18.47 -4.67 -18.83
C VAL A 14 18.05 -5.98 -18.18
N ASN A 15 18.52 -6.25 -16.96
CA ASN A 15 18.12 -7.42 -16.21
C ASN A 15 16.60 -7.33 -15.95
N LYS A 16 15.84 -8.23 -16.60
CA LYS A 16 14.36 -8.23 -16.53
C LYS A 16 13.83 -8.39 -15.09
N VAL A 17 14.52 -9.16 -14.26
CA VAL A 17 14.17 -9.35 -12.86
C VAL A 17 14.34 -8.05 -12.08
N ARG A 18 15.47 -7.38 -12.23
CA ARG A 18 15.71 -6.08 -11.60
C ARG A 18 14.67 -5.04 -12.04
N LEU A 19 14.36 -5.01 -13.33
CA LEU A 19 13.36 -4.09 -13.88
C LEU A 19 11.95 -4.36 -13.32
N PHE A 20 11.59 -5.65 -13.16
CA PHE A 20 10.34 -6.03 -12.50
C PHE A 20 10.32 -5.56 -11.06
N LEU A 21 11.33 -5.88 -10.26
CA LEU A 21 11.43 -5.50 -8.84
C LEU A 21 11.37 -3.97 -8.65
N GLU A 22 12.05 -3.22 -9.52
CA GLU A 22 11.99 -1.73 -9.54
C GLU A 22 10.57 -1.23 -9.86
N THR A 23 9.89 -1.88 -10.80
CA THR A 23 8.53 -1.49 -11.23
C THR A 23 7.51 -1.68 -10.10
N VAL A 24 7.56 -2.82 -9.41
CA VAL A 24 6.62 -3.16 -8.33
C VAL A 24 7.07 -2.65 -6.96
N ARG A 25 8.20 -1.92 -6.90
CA ARG A 25 8.74 -1.42 -5.63
C ARG A 25 8.80 -2.53 -4.57
N PHE A 26 9.60 -3.57 -4.87
CA PHE A 26 9.67 -4.77 -4.03
C PHE A 26 9.94 -4.45 -2.54
N GLU A 27 10.73 -3.42 -2.27
CA GLU A 27 11.00 -2.93 -0.91
C GLU A 27 9.71 -2.56 -0.16
N HIS A 28 8.75 -1.96 -0.87
CA HIS A 28 7.44 -1.61 -0.29
C HIS A 28 6.56 -2.85 -0.05
N THR A 29 6.74 -3.92 -0.83
CA THR A 29 6.05 -5.19 -0.56
C THR A 29 6.57 -5.80 0.74
N VAL A 30 7.88 -5.85 0.92
CA VAL A 30 8.51 -6.33 2.17
C VAL A 30 8.06 -5.49 3.36
N PHE A 31 7.97 -4.17 3.20
CA PHE A 31 7.50 -3.25 4.24
C PHE A 31 6.03 -3.46 4.62
N ALA A 32 5.17 -3.89 3.69
CA ALA A 32 3.75 -4.11 3.96
C ALA A 32 3.43 -5.47 4.62
N LEU A 33 4.30 -6.47 4.47
CA LEU A 33 4.08 -7.81 5.03
C LEU A 33 3.93 -7.84 6.56
N PRO A 34 4.71 -7.10 7.37
CA PRO A 34 4.53 -7.06 8.82
C PRO A 34 3.12 -6.68 9.26
N PHE A 35 2.44 -5.79 8.54
CA PHE A 35 1.06 -5.38 8.85
C PHE A 35 0.07 -6.52 8.61
N ALA A 36 0.23 -7.27 7.52
CA ALA A 36 -0.58 -8.45 7.25
C ALA A 36 -0.31 -9.54 8.30
N TYR A 37 0.95 -9.78 8.65
CA TYR A 37 1.31 -10.77 9.68
C TYR A 37 0.80 -10.39 11.07
N LEU A 38 0.85 -9.10 11.41
CA LEU A 38 0.22 -8.60 12.64
C LEU A 38 -1.28 -8.87 12.62
N GLY A 39 -1.98 -8.52 11.55
CA GLY A 39 -3.41 -8.80 11.38
C GLY A 39 -3.74 -10.29 11.53
N MET A 40 -2.93 -11.18 10.95
CA MET A 40 -3.08 -12.64 11.09
C MET A 40 -2.96 -13.12 12.55
N ILE A 41 -1.92 -12.66 13.25
CA ILE A 41 -1.63 -13.08 14.64
C ILE A 41 -2.73 -12.57 15.57
N LEU A 42 -3.13 -11.32 15.44
CA LEU A 42 -4.20 -10.74 16.24
C LEU A 42 -5.53 -11.45 15.98
N ALA A 43 -5.84 -11.77 14.72
CA ALA A 43 -7.04 -12.49 14.32
C ALA A 43 -7.10 -13.91 14.91
N ALA A 44 -5.97 -14.62 14.93
CA ALA A 44 -5.90 -15.98 15.51
C ALA A 44 -6.16 -15.99 17.03
N ASN A 45 -5.95 -14.84 17.71
CA ASN A 45 -6.12 -14.68 19.15
C ASN A 45 -7.41 -13.91 19.53
N TRP A 46 -8.35 -13.78 18.62
CA TRP A 46 -9.64 -13.14 18.86
C TRP A 46 -10.78 -14.16 19.05
N PRO A 47 -11.72 -13.98 20.01
CA PRO A 47 -11.69 -12.96 21.08
C PRO A 47 -10.61 -13.24 22.12
N PRO A 48 -10.13 -12.20 22.86
CA PRO A 48 -9.05 -12.38 23.81
C PRO A 48 -9.48 -13.34 24.95
N VAL A 49 -8.63 -14.32 25.25
CA VAL A 49 -8.82 -15.26 26.35
C VAL A 49 -7.83 -14.93 27.47
N ALA A 50 -8.31 -14.80 28.69
CA ALA A 50 -7.53 -14.32 29.83
C ALA A 50 -6.28 -15.17 30.17
N ALA A 51 -6.28 -16.45 29.83
CA ALA A 51 -5.13 -17.36 30.02
C ALA A 51 -5.17 -18.46 28.96
N GLY A 52 -4.13 -18.53 28.14
CA GLY A 52 -3.98 -19.57 27.13
C GLY A 52 -2.73 -19.37 26.30
N PRO A 53 -2.23 -20.39 25.60
CA PRO A 53 -1.13 -20.24 24.68
C PRO A 53 -1.54 -19.36 23.50
N VAL A 54 -0.59 -18.59 22.98
CA VAL A 54 -0.80 -17.80 21.75
C VAL A 54 -1.14 -18.73 20.60
N ALA A 55 -2.29 -18.50 19.97
CA ALA A 55 -2.67 -19.22 18.76
C ALA A 55 -1.91 -18.66 17.54
N TRP A 56 -1.49 -19.55 16.66
CA TRP A 56 -0.79 -19.20 15.44
C TRP A 56 -1.64 -19.49 14.21
N PRO A 57 -1.59 -18.65 13.18
CA PRO A 57 -2.18 -18.97 11.88
C PRO A 57 -1.59 -20.27 11.33
N THR A 58 -2.38 -21.00 10.56
CA THR A 58 -1.89 -22.22 9.90
C THR A 58 -0.85 -21.88 8.83
N ALA A 59 0.05 -22.81 8.52
CA ALA A 59 1.05 -22.62 7.44
C ALA A 59 0.38 -22.27 6.09
N ALA A 60 -0.77 -22.89 5.80
CA ALA A 60 -1.53 -22.58 4.59
C ALA A 60 -2.03 -21.12 4.57
N GLN A 61 -2.57 -20.61 5.69
CA GLN A 61 -2.97 -19.21 5.82
C GLN A 61 -1.78 -18.27 5.62
N VAL A 62 -0.64 -18.53 6.26
CA VAL A 62 0.57 -17.72 6.10
C VAL A 62 1.02 -17.68 4.64
N ILE A 63 1.08 -18.84 3.97
CA ILE A 63 1.51 -18.93 2.56
C ILE A 63 0.55 -18.16 1.66
N TRP A 64 -0.76 -18.44 1.71
CA TRP A 64 -1.71 -17.83 0.81
C TRP A 64 -1.93 -16.34 1.06
N ILE A 65 -1.87 -15.87 2.29
CA ILE A 65 -1.92 -14.44 2.62
C ILE A 65 -0.66 -13.75 2.10
N THR A 66 0.52 -14.36 2.23
CA THR A 66 1.77 -13.81 1.67
C THR A 66 1.70 -13.69 0.15
N VAL A 67 1.20 -14.73 -0.54
CA VAL A 67 0.98 -14.72 -2.00
C VAL A 67 -0.02 -13.65 -2.39
N ALA A 68 -1.15 -13.54 -1.68
CA ALA A 68 -2.16 -12.51 -1.93
C ALA A 68 -1.59 -11.09 -1.76
N MET A 69 -0.80 -10.86 -0.71
CA MET A 69 -0.13 -9.57 -0.47
C MET A 69 0.84 -9.20 -1.59
N ALA A 70 1.71 -10.14 -1.99
CA ALA A 70 2.64 -9.92 -3.09
C ALA A 70 1.91 -9.63 -4.42
N ALA A 71 0.84 -10.36 -4.69
CA ALA A 71 0.00 -10.16 -5.87
C ALA A 71 -0.73 -8.81 -5.82
N ALA A 72 -1.35 -8.44 -4.69
CA ALA A 72 -2.04 -7.16 -4.52
C ALA A 72 -1.10 -5.96 -4.72
N ARG A 73 0.10 -6.01 -4.13
CA ARG A 73 1.13 -4.96 -4.31
C ARG A 73 1.60 -4.89 -5.77
N THR A 74 1.84 -6.03 -6.41
CA THR A 74 2.22 -6.09 -7.82
C THR A 74 1.13 -5.50 -8.71
N LEU A 75 -0.14 -5.85 -8.48
CA LEU A 75 -1.29 -5.30 -9.20
C LEU A 75 -1.36 -3.77 -9.02
N GLY A 76 -1.37 -3.29 -7.78
CA GLY A 76 -1.47 -1.86 -7.48
C GLY A 76 -0.34 -1.04 -8.13
N PHE A 77 0.92 -1.45 -7.95
CA PHE A 77 2.05 -0.73 -8.55
C PHE A 77 2.07 -0.80 -10.08
N ALA A 78 1.79 -1.96 -10.68
CA ALA A 78 1.78 -2.11 -12.13
C ALA A 78 0.72 -1.22 -12.77
N VAL A 79 -0.50 -1.18 -12.19
CA VAL A 79 -1.57 -0.28 -12.65
C VAL A 79 -1.18 1.18 -12.45
N ASN A 80 -0.64 1.55 -11.29
CA ASN A 80 -0.18 2.91 -11.02
C ASN A 80 0.88 3.37 -12.02
N ARG A 81 1.90 2.55 -12.30
CA ARG A 81 2.93 2.88 -13.31
C ARG A 81 2.35 3.07 -14.71
N TYR A 82 1.37 2.26 -15.08
CA TYR A 82 0.68 2.43 -16.36
C TYR A 82 -0.19 3.69 -16.38
N ALA A 83 -0.98 3.90 -15.35
CA ALA A 83 -1.88 5.04 -15.24
C ALA A 83 -1.11 6.36 -15.26
N ASP A 84 -0.06 6.49 -14.45
CA ASP A 84 0.64 7.75 -14.26
C ASP A 84 1.79 8.01 -15.26
N ARG A 85 2.01 7.12 -16.24
CA ARG A 85 3.15 7.18 -17.17
C ARG A 85 3.36 8.54 -17.85
N THR A 86 2.28 9.25 -18.17
CA THR A 86 2.35 10.56 -18.83
C THR A 86 2.69 11.69 -17.87
N TYR A 87 2.18 11.65 -16.65
CA TYR A 87 2.52 12.57 -15.57
C TYR A 87 3.95 12.31 -15.08
N ASP A 88 4.30 11.04 -14.88
CA ASP A 88 5.65 10.63 -14.47
C ASP A 88 6.73 11.09 -15.44
N ALA A 89 6.46 11.10 -16.74
CA ALA A 89 7.40 11.57 -17.76
C ALA A 89 7.67 13.09 -17.67
N ARG A 90 6.71 13.87 -17.17
CA ARG A 90 6.80 15.33 -17.02
C ARG A 90 7.33 15.77 -15.65
N ASN A 91 7.28 14.91 -14.65
CA ASN A 91 7.79 15.21 -13.33
C ASN A 91 9.28 14.81 -13.23
N PRO A 92 10.21 15.77 -12.99
CA PRO A 92 11.65 15.47 -12.89
C PRO A 92 11.99 14.37 -11.87
N ARG A 93 11.22 14.28 -10.78
CA ARG A 93 11.41 13.27 -9.71
C ARG A 93 11.08 11.85 -10.18
N THR A 94 10.19 11.69 -11.15
CA THR A 94 9.68 10.38 -11.60
C THR A 94 10.00 10.03 -13.04
N ALA A 95 10.58 10.95 -13.81
CA ALA A 95 10.96 10.73 -15.22
C ALA A 95 11.93 9.54 -15.41
N GLY A 96 12.75 9.22 -14.40
CA GLY A 96 13.66 8.07 -14.41
C GLY A 96 12.99 6.70 -14.18
N ARG A 97 11.67 6.64 -13.93
CA ARG A 97 10.95 5.38 -13.72
C ARG A 97 10.97 4.50 -14.98
N PRO A 98 10.78 3.16 -14.88
CA PRO A 98 10.93 2.24 -16.00
C PRO A 98 10.14 2.57 -17.27
N ILE A 99 8.87 2.99 -17.15
CA ILE A 99 8.03 3.31 -18.32
C ILE A 99 8.39 4.68 -18.93
N PRO A 100 8.44 5.79 -18.15
CA PRO A 100 8.84 7.10 -18.69
C PRO A 100 10.21 7.12 -19.34
N SER A 101 11.18 6.42 -18.75
CA SER A 101 12.56 6.33 -19.27
C SER A 101 12.71 5.42 -20.50
N GLY A 102 11.63 4.78 -20.98
CA GLY A 102 11.68 3.85 -22.12
C GLY A 102 12.26 2.47 -21.80
N ARG A 103 12.70 2.20 -20.57
CA ARG A 103 13.28 0.90 -20.17
C ARG A 103 12.23 -0.22 -20.11
N MET A 104 10.93 0.12 -20.02
CA MET A 104 9.82 -0.81 -20.03
C MET A 104 8.68 -0.32 -20.92
N ARG A 105 8.12 -1.25 -21.70
CA ARG A 105 6.91 -0.95 -22.49
C ARG A 105 5.68 -0.89 -21.58
N PRO A 106 4.74 0.06 -21.78
CA PRO A 106 3.52 0.17 -20.95
C PRO A 106 2.70 -1.13 -20.92
N ARG A 107 2.66 -1.87 -22.05
CA ARG A 107 1.97 -3.17 -22.14
C ARG A 107 2.55 -4.21 -21.17
N THR A 108 3.84 -4.17 -20.87
CA THR A 108 4.47 -5.09 -19.91
C THR A 108 3.91 -4.88 -18.50
N ALA A 109 3.66 -3.64 -18.08
CA ALA A 109 3.02 -3.35 -16.80
C ALA A 109 1.59 -3.91 -16.74
N LEU A 110 0.82 -3.80 -17.83
CA LEU A 110 -0.52 -4.40 -17.91
C LEU A 110 -0.49 -5.93 -17.82
N ILE A 111 0.52 -6.58 -18.42
CA ILE A 111 0.71 -8.04 -18.30
C ILE A 111 1.00 -8.40 -16.84
N TYR A 112 1.88 -7.65 -16.16
CA TYR A 112 2.14 -7.88 -14.73
C TYR A 112 0.88 -7.69 -13.88
N ALA A 113 0.08 -6.67 -14.17
CA ALA A 113 -1.19 -6.44 -13.49
C ALA A 113 -2.17 -7.59 -13.71
N ALA A 114 -2.33 -8.06 -14.94
CA ALA A 114 -3.24 -9.17 -15.26
C ALA A 114 -2.81 -10.49 -14.58
N VAL A 115 -1.53 -10.83 -14.63
CA VAL A 115 -0.99 -12.02 -13.95
C VAL A 115 -1.17 -11.90 -12.42
N ALA A 116 -0.87 -10.74 -11.86
CA ALA A 116 -1.03 -10.48 -10.44
C ALA A 116 -2.50 -10.57 -10.00
N LEU A 117 -3.43 -10.07 -10.82
CA LEU A 117 -4.87 -10.20 -10.56
C LEU A 117 -5.29 -11.67 -10.49
N VAL A 118 -4.87 -12.49 -11.45
CA VAL A 118 -5.20 -13.93 -11.45
C VAL A 118 -4.63 -14.60 -10.19
N ILE A 119 -3.37 -14.33 -9.83
CA ILE A 119 -2.74 -14.88 -8.61
C ILE A 119 -3.50 -14.43 -7.36
N LEU A 120 -3.91 -13.16 -7.28
CA LEU A 120 -4.68 -12.62 -6.15
C LEU A 120 -6.02 -13.34 -5.97
N ILE A 121 -6.78 -13.55 -7.07
CA ILE A 121 -8.07 -14.24 -7.03
C ILE A 121 -7.89 -15.71 -6.65
N VAL A 122 -6.89 -16.39 -7.21
CA VAL A 122 -6.56 -17.77 -6.83
C VAL A 122 -6.20 -17.85 -5.34
N ALA A 123 -5.34 -16.98 -4.86
CA ALA A 123 -4.97 -16.95 -3.45
C ALA A 123 -6.18 -16.69 -2.54
N ALA A 124 -7.05 -15.75 -2.89
CA ALA A 124 -8.28 -15.47 -2.15
C ALA A 124 -9.21 -16.69 -2.09
N ALA A 125 -9.34 -17.42 -3.20
CA ALA A 125 -10.15 -18.65 -3.27
C ALA A 125 -9.59 -19.80 -2.40
N GLN A 126 -8.27 -19.86 -2.22
CA GLN A 126 -7.61 -20.86 -1.37
C GLN A 126 -7.70 -20.52 0.13
N ILE A 127 -8.01 -19.27 0.46
CA ILE A 127 -8.11 -18.82 1.87
C ILE A 127 -9.50 -19.16 2.43
N ASN A 128 -10.53 -18.43 2.02
CA ASN A 128 -11.92 -18.67 2.41
C ASN A 128 -12.90 -17.93 1.49
N THR A 129 -14.18 -18.32 1.55
CA THR A 129 -15.24 -17.74 0.71
C THR A 129 -15.41 -16.24 0.91
N LEU A 130 -15.32 -15.73 2.15
CA LEU A 130 -15.50 -14.30 2.42
C LEU A 130 -14.36 -13.47 1.81
N THR A 131 -13.11 -13.94 1.92
CA THR A 131 -11.96 -13.30 1.28
C THR A 131 -12.15 -13.22 -0.24
N LEU A 132 -12.65 -14.29 -0.87
CA LEU A 132 -12.95 -14.29 -2.30
C LEU A 132 -14.08 -13.32 -2.66
N LEU A 133 -15.16 -13.26 -1.87
CA LEU A 133 -16.28 -12.34 -2.08
C LEU A 133 -15.88 -10.87 -1.93
N LEU A 134 -14.92 -10.57 -1.07
CA LEU A 134 -14.41 -9.20 -0.87
C LEU A 134 -13.33 -8.80 -1.90
N ALA A 135 -12.74 -9.77 -2.60
CA ALA A 135 -11.67 -9.52 -3.56
C ALA A 135 -12.04 -8.49 -4.66
N PRO A 136 -13.25 -8.46 -5.25
CA PRO A 136 -13.63 -7.43 -6.23
C PRO A 136 -13.56 -6.01 -5.66
N GLY A 137 -13.99 -5.79 -4.41
CA GLY A 137 -13.88 -4.50 -3.72
C GLY A 137 -12.42 -4.10 -3.47
N ALA A 138 -11.59 -5.04 -3.04
CA ALA A 138 -10.16 -4.83 -2.87
C ALA A 138 -9.48 -4.47 -4.20
N VAL A 139 -9.80 -5.18 -5.29
CA VAL A 139 -9.29 -4.89 -6.64
C VAL A 139 -9.75 -3.50 -7.10
N ALA A 140 -10.99 -3.11 -6.84
CA ALA A 140 -11.49 -1.79 -7.19
C ALA A 140 -10.68 -0.67 -6.48
N LEU A 141 -10.32 -0.84 -5.21
CA LEU A 141 -9.43 0.08 -4.49
C LEU A 141 -8.01 0.05 -5.05
N LEU A 142 -7.42 -1.15 -5.28
CA LEU A 142 -6.06 -1.32 -5.82
C LEU A 142 -5.87 -0.74 -7.22
N VAL A 143 -6.92 -0.69 -8.03
CA VAL A 143 -6.90 -0.09 -9.36
C VAL A 143 -7.31 1.38 -9.29
N GLY A 144 -8.38 1.67 -8.57
CA GLY A 144 -9.02 2.97 -8.52
C GLY A 144 -8.15 4.06 -7.91
N TYR A 145 -7.36 3.74 -6.86
CA TYR A 145 -6.55 4.76 -6.19
C TYR A 145 -5.60 5.50 -7.15
N SER A 146 -5.09 4.82 -8.18
CA SER A 146 -4.20 5.41 -9.19
C SER A 146 -4.83 6.55 -9.98
N TYR A 147 -6.16 6.64 -10.00
CA TYR A 147 -6.88 7.67 -10.74
C TYR A 147 -7.44 8.78 -9.84
N THR A 148 -7.41 8.60 -8.52
CA THR A 148 -8.09 9.50 -7.58
C THR A 148 -7.54 10.92 -7.59
N LYS A 149 -6.22 11.12 -7.74
CA LYS A 149 -5.60 12.46 -7.87
C LYS A 149 -6.13 13.27 -9.07
N ARG A 150 -6.77 12.64 -10.05
CA ARG A 150 -7.37 13.29 -11.22
C ARG A 150 -8.79 13.78 -10.94
N ILE A 151 -9.40 13.29 -9.84
CA ILE A 151 -10.81 13.49 -9.55
C ILE A 151 -11.02 14.23 -8.23
N THR A 152 -10.22 13.88 -7.19
CA THR A 152 -10.45 14.39 -5.84
C THR A 152 -9.17 14.57 -5.04
N TRP A 153 -9.19 15.57 -4.15
CA TRP A 153 -8.16 15.81 -3.16
C TRP A 153 -8.15 14.77 -2.00
N LEU A 154 -9.18 13.93 -1.91
CA LEU A 154 -9.25 12.82 -0.95
C LEU A 154 -8.33 11.65 -1.32
N SER A 155 -7.55 11.76 -2.40
CA SER A 155 -6.63 10.72 -2.90
C SER A 155 -5.72 10.12 -1.83
N HIS A 156 -5.30 10.91 -0.84
CA HIS A 156 -4.45 10.47 0.28
C HIS A 156 -5.14 9.41 1.14
N TRP A 157 -6.42 9.61 1.47
CA TRP A 157 -7.21 8.64 2.25
C TRP A 157 -7.61 7.43 1.42
N VAL A 158 -7.83 7.57 0.10
CA VAL A 158 -8.07 6.42 -0.78
C VAL A 158 -6.82 5.54 -0.87
N LEU A 159 -5.63 6.13 -0.93
CA LEU A 159 -4.37 5.39 -0.83
C LEU A 159 -4.26 4.68 0.54
N GLY A 160 -4.52 5.40 1.62
CA GLY A 160 -4.51 4.84 2.97
C GLY A 160 -5.50 3.67 3.12
N ALA A 161 -6.73 3.85 2.64
CA ALA A 161 -7.77 2.79 2.66
C ALA A 161 -7.35 1.55 1.86
N THR A 162 -6.62 1.75 0.76
CA THR A 162 -6.08 0.66 -0.04
C THR A 162 -4.99 -0.11 0.71
N ASP A 163 -4.08 0.59 1.39
CA ASP A 163 -3.01 -0.03 2.17
C ASP A 163 -3.55 -0.66 3.48
N GLY A 164 -4.60 -0.11 4.07
CA GLY A 164 -5.31 -0.67 5.22
C GLY A 164 -5.93 -2.04 4.96
N LEU A 165 -6.15 -2.41 3.69
CA LEU A 165 -6.57 -3.77 3.34
C LEU A 165 -5.54 -4.84 3.75
N ALA A 166 -4.27 -4.49 3.96
CA ALA A 166 -3.25 -5.46 4.34
C ALA A 166 -3.56 -6.13 5.69
N PRO A 167 -3.64 -5.42 6.83
CA PRO A 167 -3.96 -6.06 8.10
C PRO A 167 -5.43 -6.50 8.21
N ALA A 168 -6.38 -5.72 7.67
CA ALA A 168 -7.79 -6.07 7.72
C ALA A 168 -8.13 -7.28 6.86
N GLY A 169 -7.59 -7.35 5.65
CA GLY A 169 -7.73 -8.51 4.77
C GLY A 169 -7.11 -9.77 5.36
N ALA A 170 -5.94 -9.65 6.00
CA ALA A 170 -5.31 -10.75 6.72
C ALA A 170 -6.15 -11.22 7.93
N TRP A 171 -6.80 -10.31 8.65
CA TRP A 171 -7.77 -10.64 9.69
C TRP A 171 -8.91 -11.49 9.14
N VAL A 172 -9.58 -11.00 8.08
CA VAL A 172 -10.69 -11.71 7.42
C VAL A 172 -10.23 -13.07 6.88
N ALA A 173 -9.01 -13.13 6.35
CA ALA A 173 -8.43 -14.36 5.83
C ALA A 173 -8.28 -15.45 6.90
N VAL A 174 -7.94 -15.06 8.14
CA VAL A 174 -7.80 -16.01 9.26
C VAL A 174 -9.15 -16.34 9.89
N ARG A 175 -10.01 -15.33 10.10
CA ARG A 175 -11.27 -15.47 10.84
C ARG A 175 -12.44 -15.95 9.99
N GLY A 176 -12.48 -15.65 8.70
CA GLY A 176 -13.67 -15.82 7.87
C GLY A 176 -14.83 -14.90 8.25
N SER A 177 -14.58 -13.83 9.03
CA SER A 177 -15.55 -12.83 9.48
C SER A 177 -14.93 -11.43 9.51
N ILE A 178 -15.79 -10.40 9.46
CA ILE A 178 -15.38 -8.99 9.61
C ILE A 178 -15.73 -8.57 11.03
N ASP A 179 -14.77 -8.67 11.93
CA ASP A 179 -14.93 -8.28 13.33
C ASP A 179 -14.53 -6.81 13.55
N ALA A 180 -14.94 -6.22 14.69
CA ALA A 180 -14.60 -4.83 15.01
C ALA A 180 -13.09 -4.52 14.98
N PRO A 181 -12.17 -5.39 15.45
CA PRO A 181 -10.75 -5.14 15.33
C PRO A 181 -10.24 -5.03 13.89
N ALA A 182 -10.86 -5.73 12.91
CA ALA A 182 -10.49 -5.61 11.50
C ALA A 182 -10.72 -4.17 10.99
N TRP A 183 -11.83 -3.55 11.36
CA TRP A 183 -12.13 -2.15 11.04
C TRP A 183 -11.16 -1.18 11.69
N LEU A 184 -10.77 -1.42 12.96
CA LEU A 184 -9.79 -0.60 13.65
C LEU A 184 -8.41 -0.71 13.01
N LEU A 185 -7.98 -1.91 12.62
CA LEU A 185 -6.74 -2.12 11.89
C LEU A 185 -6.75 -1.41 10.54
N TRP A 186 -7.86 -1.53 9.80
CA TRP A 186 -8.04 -0.83 8.53
C TRP A 186 -7.96 0.68 8.71
N LEU A 187 -8.65 1.23 9.70
CA LEU A 187 -8.69 2.67 9.98
C LEU A 187 -7.32 3.19 10.42
N ALA A 188 -6.66 2.50 11.36
CA ALA A 188 -5.35 2.91 11.84
C ALA A 188 -4.32 3.02 10.71
N VAL A 189 -4.28 2.05 9.79
CA VAL A 189 -3.37 2.11 8.63
C VAL A 189 -3.83 3.15 7.62
N THR A 190 -5.14 3.31 7.41
CA THR A 190 -5.70 4.36 6.54
C THR A 190 -5.23 5.74 6.97
N GLU A 191 -5.39 6.08 8.25
CA GLU A 191 -5.01 7.37 8.80
C GLU A 191 -3.49 7.56 8.77
N TRP A 192 -2.73 6.54 9.14
CA TRP A 192 -1.27 6.61 9.12
C TRP A 192 -0.72 6.87 7.73
N ILE A 193 -1.15 6.10 6.73
CA ILE A 193 -0.71 6.25 5.34
C ILE A 193 -1.20 7.57 4.75
N ALA A 194 -2.43 8.00 5.05
CA ALA A 194 -2.92 9.30 4.60
C ALA A 194 -2.05 10.44 5.17
N GLY A 195 -1.72 10.40 6.47
CA GLY A 195 -0.83 11.36 7.09
C GLY A 195 0.56 11.39 6.47
N PHE A 196 1.14 10.22 6.22
CA PHE A 196 2.43 10.08 5.54
C PHE A 196 2.39 10.63 4.10
N ASP A 197 1.37 10.27 3.33
CA ASP A 197 1.23 10.71 1.94
C ASP A 197 0.96 12.22 1.82
N LEU A 198 0.26 12.82 2.79
CA LEU A 198 0.10 14.28 2.89
C LEU A 198 1.44 15.00 3.01
N ILE A 199 2.35 14.50 3.87
CA ILE A 199 3.70 15.05 4.01
C ILE A 199 4.49 14.87 2.71
N TYR A 200 4.43 13.67 2.15
CA TYR A 200 5.15 13.34 0.93
C TYR A 200 4.68 14.18 -0.28
N ALA A 201 3.37 14.42 -0.39
CA ALA A 201 2.77 15.20 -1.46
C ALA A 201 3.19 16.68 -1.46
N CYS A 202 3.67 17.22 -0.33
CA CYS A 202 4.20 18.58 -0.27
C CYS A 202 5.40 18.79 -1.21
N GLN A 203 6.11 17.73 -1.58
CA GLN A 203 7.23 17.79 -2.54
C GLN A 203 6.76 18.02 -3.98
N ASP A 204 5.53 17.65 -4.32
CA ASP A 204 4.97 17.72 -5.67
C ASP A 204 3.95 18.87 -5.82
N THR A 205 3.83 19.78 -4.85
CA THR A 205 2.78 20.82 -4.81
C THR A 205 2.72 21.65 -6.08
N ASP A 206 3.85 22.14 -6.57
CA ASP A 206 3.91 23.00 -7.75
C ASP A 206 3.64 22.19 -9.03
N PHE A 207 4.13 20.97 -9.10
CA PHE A 207 3.84 20.04 -10.19
C PHE A 207 2.34 19.69 -10.24
N ASP A 208 1.75 19.30 -9.11
CA ASP A 208 0.32 18.96 -9.01
C ASP A 208 -0.56 20.15 -9.45
N ARG A 209 -0.18 21.39 -9.08
CA ARG A 209 -0.89 22.61 -9.54
C ARG A 209 -0.76 22.83 -11.04
N ALA A 210 0.45 22.72 -11.59
CA ALA A 210 0.72 22.88 -13.02
C ALA A 210 -0.04 21.86 -13.87
N GLU A 211 -0.11 20.61 -13.41
CA GLU A 211 -0.78 19.51 -14.10
C GLU A 211 -2.27 19.38 -13.75
N ARG A 212 -2.81 20.30 -12.96
CA ARG A 212 -4.22 20.29 -12.47
C ARG A 212 -4.60 18.98 -11.76
N LEU A 213 -3.65 18.41 -11.03
CA LEU A 213 -3.91 17.26 -10.18
C LEU A 213 -4.47 17.71 -8.84
N HIS A 214 -5.35 16.89 -8.29
CA HIS A 214 -6.02 17.19 -7.03
C HIS A 214 -5.25 16.54 -5.87
N SER A 215 -4.55 17.36 -5.09
CA SER A 215 -3.97 16.95 -3.81
C SER A 215 -4.27 18.01 -2.75
N VAL A 216 -4.20 17.63 -1.47
CA VAL A 216 -4.40 18.60 -0.38
C VAL A 216 -3.41 19.75 -0.45
N PRO A 217 -2.08 19.52 -0.62
CA PRO A 217 -1.14 20.63 -0.71
C PRO A 217 -1.35 21.51 -1.95
N ALA A 218 -1.75 20.96 -3.10
CA ALA A 218 -2.06 21.74 -4.28
C ALA A 218 -3.28 22.65 -4.08
N ARG A 219 -4.32 22.14 -3.38
CA ARG A 219 -5.58 22.85 -3.17
C ARG A 219 -5.56 23.81 -1.98
N PHE A 220 -5.01 23.37 -0.82
CA PHE A 220 -5.11 24.07 0.45
C PHE A 220 -3.76 24.58 0.98
N GLY A 221 -2.66 24.27 0.28
CA GLY A 221 -1.30 24.63 0.65
C GLY A 221 -0.65 23.64 1.62
N ASN A 222 0.71 23.71 1.69
CA ASN A 222 1.53 22.79 2.49
C ASN A 222 1.24 22.88 3.99
N ALA A 223 0.96 24.09 4.51
CA ALA A 223 0.64 24.26 5.93
C ALA A 223 -0.65 23.53 6.34
N ALA A 224 -1.66 23.49 5.47
CA ALA A 224 -2.88 22.73 5.70
C ALA A 224 -2.61 21.22 5.61
N ALA A 225 -1.81 20.77 4.64
CA ALA A 225 -1.41 19.38 4.50
C ALA A 225 -0.68 18.86 5.76
N LEU A 226 0.27 19.63 6.30
CA LEU A 226 1.00 19.26 7.52
C LEU A 226 0.10 19.22 8.77
N ARG A 227 -0.87 20.14 8.89
CA ARG A 227 -1.86 20.08 9.99
C ARG A 227 -2.75 18.85 9.90
N LEU A 228 -3.23 18.54 8.69
CA LEU A 228 -4.01 17.32 8.46
C LEU A 228 -3.19 16.05 8.68
N ALA A 229 -1.91 16.05 8.31
CA ALA A 229 -1.02 14.93 8.59
C ALA A 229 -0.90 14.66 10.10
N ARG A 230 -0.68 15.70 10.91
CA ARG A 230 -0.67 15.57 12.38
C ARG A 230 -1.99 15.04 12.93
N LEU A 231 -3.12 15.55 12.43
CA LEU A 231 -4.44 15.05 12.83
C LEU A 231 -4.59 13.55 12.51
N ASN A 232 -4.25 13.13 11.28
CA ASN A 232 -4.31 11.72 10.90
C ASN A 232 -3.41 10.85 11.78
N HIS A 233 -2.17 11.29 12.06
CA HIS A 233 -1.27 10.56 12.95
C HIS A 233 -1.82 10.49 14.40
N SER A 234 -2.43 11.55 14.90
CA SER A 234 -3.10 11.53 16.22
C SER A 234 -4.29 10.56 16.24
N LEU A 235 -5.09 10.53 15.16
CA LEU A 235 -6.17 9.56 15.00
C LEU A 235 -5.64 8.12 14.90
N THR A 236 -4.53 7.89 14.22
CA THR A 236 -3.85 6.59 14.20
C THR A 236 -3.53 6.11 15.61
N VAL A 237 -2.89 6.96 16.43
CA VAL A 237 -2.54 6.62 17.81
C VAL A 237 -3.80 6.33 18.64
N ALA A 238 -4.84 7.16 18.51
CA ALA A 238 -6.11 6.94 19.21
C ALA A 238 -6.79 5.62 18.80
N THR A 239 -6.83 5.33 17.50
CA THR A 239 -7.39 4.08 16.97
C THR A 239 -6.62 2.85 17.46
N LEU A 240 -5.28 2.93 17.47
CA LEU A 240 -4.43 1.88 18.04
C LEU A 240 -4.64 1.72 19.55
N ALA A 241 -4.87 2.81 20.30
CA ALA A 241 -5.20 2.72 21.73
C ALA A 241 -6.52 1.97 21.95
N VAL A 242 -7.57 2.29 21.17
CA VAL A 242 -8.85 1.58 21.22
C VAL A 242 -8.67 0.09 20.87
N LEU A 243 -7.88 -0.20 19.84
CA LEU A 243 -7.55 -1.58 19.45
C LEU A 243 -6.83 -2.32 20.58
N GLY A 244 -5.86 -1.69 21.24
CA GLY A 244 -5.13 -2.26 22.36
C GLY A 244 -6.02 -2.62 23.55
N ILE A 245 -6.98 -1.75 23.87
CA ILE A 245 -8.00 -2.01 24.89
C ILE A 245 -8.89 -3.19 24.49
N MET A 246 -9.41 -3.17 23.25
CA MET A 246 -10.32 -4.19 22.74
C MET A 246 -9.68 -5.58 22.70
N LEU A 247 -8.39 -5.66 22.35
CA LEU A 247 -7.63 -6.89 22.28
C LEU A 247 -6.97 -7.29 23.61
N ALA A 248 -7.18 -6.50 24.68
CA ALA A 248 -6.56 -6.69 26.00
C ALA A 248 -5.02 -6.85 25.92
N LEU A 249 -4.36 -6.02 25.09
CA LEU A 249 -2.92 -6.13 24.84
C LEU A 249 -2.10 -5.72 26.08
N GLY A 250 -0.99 -6.44 26.32
CA GLY A 250 -0.14 -6.26 27.48
C GLY A 250 0.73 -4.99 27.44
N TRP A 251 1.48 -4.77 28.50
CA TRP A 251 2.30 -3.56 28.73
C TRP A 251 3.28 -3.25 27.59
N ALA A 252 3.84 -4.26 26.94
CA ALA A 252 4.79 -4.09 25.84
C ALA A 252 4.15 -3.37 24.64
N TYR A 253 2.87 -3.65 24.35
CA TYR A 253 2.10 -2.92 23.34
C TYR A 253 1.98 -1.44 23.70
N TRP A 254 1.61 -1.13 24.94
CA TRP A 254 1.43 0.24 25.39
C TRP A 254 2.74 1.02 25.39
N ALA A 255 3.84 0.40 25.80
CA ALA A 255 5.16 1.01 25.67
C ALA A 255 5.53 1.33 24.21
N GLY A 256 5.25 0.38 23.28
CA GLY A 256 5.41 0.59 21.84
C GLY A 256 4.52 1.71 21.30
N LEU A 257 3.26 1.79 21.73
CA LEU A 257 2.33 2.83 21.29
C LEU A 257 2.79 4.23 21.75
N VAL A 258 3.30 4.35 22.98
CA VAL A 258 3.89 5.62 23.48
C VAL A 258 5.09 6.04 22.62
N ALA A 259 5.98 5.09 22.28
CA ALA A 259 7.11 5.38 21.39
C ALA A 259 6.64 5.83 19.99
N VAL A 260 5.65 5.15 19.41
CA VAL A 260 5.04 5.53 18.13
C VAL A 260 4.39 6.91 18.21
N ALA A 261 3.66 7.21 19.29
CA ALA A 261 3.06 8.54 19.48
C ALA A 261 4.14 9.64 19.50
N GLY A 262 5.25 9.42 20.20
CA GLY A 262 6.37 10.38 20.25
C GLY A 262 7.10 10.58 18.92
N LEU A 263 6.97 9.62 17.98
CA LEU A 263 7.56 9.75 16.64
C LEU A 263 6.62 10.40 15.63
N LEU A 264 5.30 10.26 15.80
CA LEU A 264 4.30 10.68 14.83
C LEU A 264 3.71 12.07 15.12
N ILE A 265 3.67 12.49 16.36
CA ILE A 265 3.03 13.74 16.83
C ILE A 265 4.07 14.76 17.27
#